data_bc6d91a8fcd3c32be9c5257f03ec3d45
#
_entry.id   bc6d91a8fcd3c32be9c5257f03ec3d45
#
_cell.length_a   1.000
_cell.length_b   1.000
_cell.length_c   1.000
_cell.angle_alpha   90.00
_cell.angle_beta   90.00
_cell.angle_gamma   90.00
#
_symmetry.space_group_name_H-M   'P 1'
#
loop_
_entity.id
_entity.type
_entity.pdbx_description
1 polymer ?
#
loop_
_entity_poly.entity_id
_entity_poly.type
_entity_poly.pdbx_seq_one_letter_code
_entity_poly.pdbx_strand_id
1 'polypeptide(L)'
;MPLTEEEVFARIQGDNSQVLIAEDNGEIVGSVTYSNGHWGEEIRWLAVYTRSDKKAIEDTLVGEAEKLVHGESVFTSVESESPRIKEWKDRGYNVDGGLYQMIARLDLRRPVPSIPEGTILRSMEKEEGKKTAEMVNGVFEWERLTPDFAEKARSESSPFSEEWVHLAEVQQKIVSVVVAWPAVKYNRYFGAKRGYLGPAATVVEFRSKKLASALTVRTMNFLYEKGMDEVVLHTSERNIPSITLLRNIGFEIGYKWKFLRKYVKQKADQNRCSDANIVE
;
A
#
# COMPACT_ATOMS: atom_id res chain seq x y z
N MET A 1 3.45 2.05 -14.22
CA MET A 1 4.84 1.83 -14.68
C MET A 1 4.93 0.38 -15.10
N PRO A 2 5.33 0.08 -16.33
CA PRO A 2 5.61 -1.29 -16.71
C PRO A 2 6.73 -1.84 -15.83
N LEU A 3 6.61 -3.09 -15.44
CA LEU A 3 7.68 -3.79 -14.72
C LEU A 3 8.71 -4.27 -15.73
N THR A 4 9.98 -4.25 -15.37
CA THR A 4 11.00 -4.97 -16.14
C THR A 4 10.80 -6.47 -15.98
N GLU A 5 11.36 -7.26 -16.88
CA GLU A 5 11.32 -8.71 -16.79
C GLU A 5 11.91 -9.21 -15.45
N GLU A 6 13.05 -8.66 -15.03
CA GLU A 6 13.67 -8.97 -13.74
C GLU A 6 12.77 -8.65 -12.54
N GLU A 7 12.03 -7.53 -12.60
CA GLU A 7 11.08 -7.16 -11.55
C GLU A 7 9.86 -8.07 -11.49
N VAL A 8 9.40 -8.54 -12.64
CA VAL A 8 8.33 -9.55 -12.72
C VAL A 8 8.83 -10.85 -12.11
N PHE A 9 10.03 -11.33 -12.51
CA PHE A 9 10.65 -12.52 -11.94
C PHE A 9 10.84 -12.41 -10.44
N ALA A 10 11.41 -11.32 -9.93
CA ALA A 10 11.62 -11.11 -8.50
C ALA A 10 10.30 -11.15 -7.71
N ARG A 11 9.22 -10.60 -8.25
CA ARG A 11 7.89 -10.64 -7.61
C ARG A 11 7.23 -12.02 -7.66
N ILE A 12 7.53 -12.81 -8.68
CA ILE A 12 7.04 -14.18 -8.80
C ILE A 12 7.82 -15.12 -7.87
N GLN A 13 9.12 -14.92 -7.73
CA GLN A 13 9.98 -15.78 -6.90
C GLN A 13 10.00 -15.40 -5.42
N GLY A 14 9.70 -14.12 -5.09
CA GLY A 14 9.95 -13.57 -3.76
C GLY A 14 8.86 -13.83 -2.71
N ASP A 15 7.62 -14.06 -3.11
CA ASP A 15 6.51 -14.12 -2.15
C ASP A 15 5.50 -15.16 -2.59
N ASN A 16 5.12 -16.10 -1.84
CA ASN A 16 3.95 -16.97 -1.98
C ASN A 16 3.04 -16.66 -3.20
N SER A 17 3.67 -16.35 -4.34
CA SER A 17 3.01 -15.96 -5.58
C SER A 17 3.06 -17.12 -6.56
N GLN A 18 1.95 -17.36 -7.24
CA GLN A 18 1.85 -18.36 -8.31
C GLN A 18 1.34 -17.66 -9.57
N VAL A 19 1.94 -18.01 -10.70
CA VAL A 19 1.48 -17.57 -12.02
C VAL A 19 0.81 -18.74 -12.70
N LEU A 20 -0.44 -18.52 -13.10
CA LEU A 20 -1.19 -19.44 -13.94
C LEU A 20 -1.15 -18.92 -15.38
N ILE A 21 -0.95 -19.80 -16.32
CA ILE A 21 -0.96 -19.52 -17.77
C ILE A 21 -2.07 -20.29 -18.45
N ALA A 22 -2.68 -19.67 -19.45
CA ALA A 22 -3.55 -20.34 -20.41
C ALA A 22 -2.76 -20.55 -21.69
N GLU A 23 -2.76 -21.79 -22.19
CA GLU A 23 -2.11 -22.20 -23.42
C GLU A 23 -3.15 -22.68 -24.42
N ASP A 24 -2.98 -22.30 -25.67
CA ASP A 24 -3.76 -22.79 -26.82
C ASP A 24 -2.80 -23.14 -27.96
N ASN A 25 -2.85 -24.39 -28.42
CA ASN A 25 -2.01 -24.92 -29.50
C ASN A 25 -0.49 -24.69 -29.31
N GLY A 26 0.00 -24.73 -28.05
CA GLY A 26 1.41 -24.52 -27.71
C GLY A 26 1.82 -23.05 -27.58
N GLU A 27 0.89 -22.12 -27.67
CA GLU A 27 1.12 -20.69 -27.46
C GLU A 27 0.46 -20.20 -26.17
N ILE A 28 1.17 -19.36 -25.38
CA ILE A 28 0.59 -18.72 -24.21
C ILE A 28 -0.36 -17.63 -24.66
N VAL A 29 -1.65 -17.81 -24.34
CA VAL A 29 -2.73 -16.88 -24.71
C VAL A 29 -3.22 -16.02 -23.56
N GLY A 30 -2.82 -16.34 -22.32
CA GLY A 30 -3.20 -15.53 -21.16
C GLY A 30 -2.42 -15.91 -19.90
N SER A 31 -2.49 -15.04 -18.91
CA SER A 31 -1.90 -15.28 -17.60
C SER A 31 -2.65 -14.55 -16.49
N VAL A 32 -2.51 -15.05 -15.26
CA VAL A 32 -2.97 -14.40 -14.03
C VAL A 32 -1.99 -14.72 -12.91
N THR A 33 -1.85 -13.82 -11.97
CA THR A 33 -1.03 -14.04 -10.78
C THR A 33 -1.91 -14.11 -9.54
N TYR A 34 -1.73 -15.14 -8.74
CA TYR A 34 -2.21 -15.23 -7.38
C TYR A 34 -1.04 -14.94 -6.42
N SER A 35 -1.30 -14.24 -5.34
CA SER A 35 -0.33 -14.01 -4.27
C SER A 35 -1.01 -13.94 -2.92
N ASN A 36 -0.32 -14.42 -1.87
CA ASN A 36 -0.75 -14.25 -0.49
C ASN A 36 0.22 -13.29 0.19
N GLY A 37 -0.17 -12.03 0.29
CA GLY A 37 0.62 -10.95 0.86
C GLY A 37 -0.01 -10.39 2.13
N HIS A 38 0.61 -9.31 2.64
CA HIS A 38 0.16 -8.64 3.87
C HIS A 38 -1.31 -8.19 3.85
N TRP A 39 -1.82 -7.77 2.69
CA TRP A 39 -3.20 -7.31 2.51
C TRP A 39 -4.20 -8.47 2.36
N GLY A 40 -3.70 -9.71 2.40
CA GLY A 40 -4.46 -10.93 2.14
C GLY A 40 -4.16 -11.53 0.78
N GLU A 41 -5.02 -12.42 0.35
CA GLU A 41 -4.89 -13.17 -0.89
C GLU A 41 -5.43 -12.34 -2.06
N GLU A 42 -4.58 -12.13 -3.07
CA GLU A 42 -4.84 -11.22 -4.20
C GLU A 42 -4.69 -11.93 -5.55
N ILE A 43 -5.64 -11.67 -6.46
CA ILE A 43 -5.53 -12.00 -7.88
C ILE A 43 -5.18 -10.71 -8.63
N ARG A 44 -4.07 -10.73 -9.36
CA ARG A 44 -3.57 -9.57 -10.12
C ARG A 44 -2.97 -9.97 -11.45
N TRP A 45 -2.70 -8.98 -12.28
CA TRP A 45 -2.06 -9.14 -13.60
C TRP A 45 -2.79 -10.11 -14.52
N LEU A 46 -4.13 -10.13 -14.43
CA LEU A 46 -4.95 -10.86 -15.37
C LEU A 46 -4.80 -10.23 -16.77
N ALA A 47 -4.20 -10.95 -17.68
CA ALA A 47 -3.97 -10.56 -19.07
C ALA A 47 -4.32 -11.70 -20.02
N VAL A 48 -5.00 -11.38 -21.14
CA VAL A 48 -5.30 -12.31 -22.21
C VAL A 48 -4.94 -11.65 -23.53
N TYR A 49 -4.16 -12.33 -24.34
CA TYR A 49 -3.53 -11.80 -25.57
C TYR A 49 -4.35 -12.06 -26.82
N THR A 50 -5.30 -12.99 -26.77
CA THR A 50 -6.21 -13.27 -27.90
C THR A 50 -7.49 -12.43 -27.81
N ARG A 51 -8.09 -12.16 -28.99
CA ARG A 51 -9.39 -11.48 -29.08
C ARG A 51 -10.57 -12.47 -29.06
N SER A 52 -10.37 -13.67 -29.60
CA SER A 52 -11.34 -14.76 -29.54
C SER A 52 -11.37 -15.33 -28.13
N ASP A 53 -12.55 -15.59 -27.61
CA ASP A 53 -12.79 -16.26 -26.33
C ASP A 53 -12.13 -15.60 -25.10
N LYS A 54 -11.72 -14.33 -25.23
CA LYS A 54 -11.04 -13.58 -24.14
C LYS A 54 -11.75 -13.74 -22.80
N LYS A 55 -13.08 -13.55 -22.78
CA LYS A 55 -13.85 -13.65 -21.54
C LYS A 55 -13.80 -15.06 -20.95
N ALA A 56 -13.92 -16.10 -21.76
CA ALA A 56 -13.89 -17.49 -21.29
C ALA A 56 -12.51 -17.84 -20.71
N ILE A 57 -11.42 -17.39 -21.37
CA ILE A 57 -10.05 -17.59 -20.87
C ILE A 57 -9.83 -16.83 -19.57
N GLU A 58 -10.25 -15.57 -19.46
CA GLU A 58 -10.17 -14.80 -18.22
C GLU A 58 -10.96 -15.46 -17.08
N ASP A 59 -12.19 -15.92 -17.35
CA ASP A 59 -13.04 -16.58 -16.35
C ASP A 59 -12.40 -17.89 -15.87
N THR A 60 -11.80 -18.66 -16.78
CA THR A 60 -11.06 -19.89 -16.43
C THR A 60 -9.84 -19.57 -15.57
N LEU A 61 -9.00 -18.63 -15.98
CA LEU A 61 -7.80 -18.22 -15.22
C LEU A 61 -8.15 -17.73 -13.82
N VAL A 62 -9.18 -16.91 -13.71
CA VAL A 62 -9.65 -16.42 -12.40
C VAL A 62 -10.20 -17.56 -11.56
N GLY A 63 -11.00 -18.47 -12.14
CA GLY A 63 -11.52 -19.64 -11.44
C GLY A 63 -10.44 -20.60 -10.94
N GLU A 64 -9.37 -20.80 -11.71
CA GLU A 64 -8.21 -21.59 -11.26
C GLU A 64 -7.43 -20.86 -10.15
N ALA A 65 -7.23 -19.55 -10.25
CA ALA A 65 -6.60 -18.76 -9.19
C ALA A 65 -7.43 -18.76 -7.89
N GLU A 66 -8.76 -18.76 -7.98
CA GLU A 66 -9.64 -18.86 -6.82
C GLU A 66 -9.50 -20.19 -6.06
N LYS A 67 -9.12 -21.28 -6.75
CA LYS A 67 -8.85 -22.59 -6.10
C LYS A 67 -7.59 -22.58 -5.24
N LEU A 68 -6.66 -21.64 -5.48
CA LEU A 68 -5.44 -21.49 -4.70
C LEU A 68 -5.68 -20.77 -3.37
N VAL A 69 -6.86 -20.21 -3.17
CA VAL A 69 -7.19 -19.43 -1.97
C VAL A 69 -7.28 -20.33 -0.76
N HIS A 70 -6.44 -20.07 0.24
CA HIS A 70 -6.43 -20.80 1.51
C HIS A 70 -7.34 -20.18 2.56
N GLY A 71 -7.48 -18.85 2.54
CA GLY A 71 -8.36 -18.08 3.42
C GLY A 71 -9.84 -18.14 3.01
N GLU A 72 -10.63 -17.22 3.56
CA GLU A 72 -12.06 -17.14 3.29
C GLU A 72 -12.39 -16.31 2.05
N SER A 73 -11.47 -15.43 1.64
CA SER A 73 -11.73 -14.48 0.58
C SER A 73 -10.47 -14.12 -0.19
N VAL A 74 -10.66 -13.69 -1.42
CA VAL A 74 -9.62 -13.16 -2.29
C VAL A 74 -10.06 -11.78 -2.81
N PHE A 75 -9.10 -10.90 -3.06
CA PHE A 75 -9.39 -9.59 -3.63
C PHE A 75 -8.57 -9.33 -4.89
N THR A 76 -8.98 -8.31 -5.62
CA THR A 76 -8.20 -7.69 -6.71
C THR A 76 -8.29 -6.18 -6.59
N SER A 77 -7.35 -5.48 -7.19
CA SER A 77 -7.34 -4.03 -7.27
C SER A 77 -7.51 -3.56 -8.72
N VAL A 78 -8.42 -2.62 -8.92
CA VAL A 78 -8.76 -2.08 -10.25
C VAL A 78 -8.85 -0.56 -10.16
N GLU A 79 -8.39 0.16 -11.18
CA GLU A 79 -8.58 1.60 -11.27
C GLU A 79 -10.07 1.96 -11.17
N SER A 80 -10.42 3.00 -10.39
CA SER A 80 -11.80 3.25 -9.96
C SER A 80 -12.78 3.60 -11.09
N GLU A 81 -12.28 4.03 -12.23
CA GLU A 81 -13.09 4.37 -13.42
C GLU A 81 -12.99 3.31 -14.52
N SER A 82 -12.29 2.21 -14.25
CA SER A 82 -12.10 1.14 -15.22
C SER A 82 -13.39 0.35 -15.49
N PRO A 83 -13.72 0.06 -16.75
CA PRO A 83 -14.82 -0.83 -17.10
C PRO A 83 -14.63 -2.25 -16.54
N ARG A 84 -13.42 -2.64 -16.20
CA ARG A 84 -13.11 -3.94 -15.58
C ARG A 84 -13.79 -4.15 -14.22
N ILE A 85 -14.21 -3.09 -13.53
CA ILE A 85 -15.01 -3.21 -12.30
C ILE A 85 -16.28 -4.02 -12.55
N LYS A 86 -16.95 -3.77 -13.69
CA LYS A 86 -18.16 -4.54 -14.06
C LYS A 86 -17.81 -6.00 -14.33
N GLU A 87 -16.72 -6.27 -15.06
CA GLU A 87 -16.28 -7.64 -15.36
C GLU A 87 -15.98 -8.45 -14.08
N TRP A 88 -15.33 -7.83 -13.09
CA TRP A 88 -15.07 -8.46 -11.79
C TRP A 88 -16.36 -8.66 -10.98
N LYS A 89 -17.31 -7.71 -11.03
CA LYS A 89 -18.63 -7.88 -10.40
C LYS A 89 -19.40 -9.03 -11.01
N ASP A 90 -19.36 -9.18 -12.33
CA ASP A 90 -20.00 -10.29 -13.05
C ASP A 90 -19.41 -11.66 -12.63
N ARG A 91 -18.15 -11.71 -12.14
CA ARG A 91 -17.48 -12.87 -11.52
C ARG A 91 -17.79 -13.05 -10.04
N GLY A 92 -18.67 -12.23 -9.46
CA GLY A 92 -19.11 -12.31 -8.05
C GLY A 92 -18.26 -11.52 -7.06
N TYR A 93 -17.36 -10.66 -7.53
CA TYR A 93 -16.61 -9.75 -6.67
C TYR A 93 -17.45 -8.52 -6.31
N ASN A 94 -17.31 -8.05 -5.08
CA ASN A 94 -17.98 -6.84 -4.60
C ASN A 94 -16.95 -5.79 -4.18
N VAL A 95 -17.29 -4.50 -4.36
CA VAL A 95 -16.41 -3.42 -3.93
C VAL A 95 -16.26 -3.43 -2.42
N ASP A 96 -15.02 -3.51 -1.96
CA ASP A 96 -14.64 -3.55 -0.53
C ASP A 96 -13.63 -2.43 -0.20
N GLY A 97 -13.97 -1.19 -0.56
CA GLY A 97 -13.13 -0.04 -0.31
C GLY A 97 -12.20 0.31 -1.46
N GLY A 98 -11.22 1.14 -1.17
CA GLY A 98 -10.27 1.60 -2.17
C GLY A 98 -9.05 2.30 -1.59
N LEU A 99 -8.14 2.63 -2.47
CA LEU A 99 -6.89 3.30 -2.19
C LEU A 99 -6.78 4.57 -3.02
N TYR A 100 -6.38 5.66 -2.39
CA TYR A 100 -6.04 6.90 -3.08
C TYR A 100 -4.53 7.09 -3.09
N GLN A 101 -3.99 7.43 -4.25
CA GLN A 101 -2.71 8.09 -4.33
C GLN A 101 -2.94 9.58 -4.14
N MET A 102 -2.38 10.12 -3.07
CA MET A 102 -2.34 11.56 -2.84
C MET A 102 -1.05 12.11 -3.41
N ILE A 103 -1.11 13.25 -4.09
CA ILE A 103 0.03 13.90 -4.73
C ILE A 103 0.09 15.37 -4.37
N ALA A 104 1.29 15.91 -4.14
CA ALA A 104 1.53 17.33 -3.97
C ALA A 104 2.76 17.78 -4.76
N ARG A 105 2.70 18.99 -5.33
CA ARG A 105 3.86 19.63 -5.95
C ARG A 105 4.79 20.21 -4.87
N LEU A 106 6.08 20.16 -5.16
CA LEU A 106 7.14 20.70 -4.31
C LEU A 106 7.83 21.87 -5.06
N ASP A 107 7.12 22.98 -5.17
CA ASP A 107 7.53 24.18 -5.90
C ASP A 107 8.09 25.27 -4.98
N LEU A 108 7.81 25.18 -3.69
CA LEU A 108 8.30 26.12 -2.66
C LEU A 108 8.34 25.47 -1.27
N ARG A 109 9.12 26.09 -0.38
CA ARG A 109 9.07 25.74 1.05
C ARG A 109 7.77 26.21 1.68
N ARG A 110 7.19 25.35 2.52
CA ARG A 110 5.93 25.61 3.21
C ARG A 110 6.16 25.92 4.69
N PRO A 111 5.39 26.83 5.29
CA PRO A 111 5.49 27.09 6.72
C PRO A 111 5.10 25.83 7.50
N VAL A 112 5.96 25.39 8.40
CA VAL A 112 5.65 24.27 9.29
C VAL A 112 4.61 24.71 10.31
N PRO A 113 3.49 23.99 10.46
CA PRO A 113 2.48 24.32 11.46
C PRO A 113 3.06 24.37 12.88
N SER A 114 2.58 25.33 13.69
CA SER A 114 2.97 25.39 15.10
C SER A 114 2.51 24.13 15.85
N ILE A 115 3.39 23.63 16.70
CA ILE A 115 3.24 22.42 17.51
C ILE A 115 3.22 22.78 19.00
N PRO A 116 2.75 21.88 19.87
CA PRO A 116 2.79 22.11 21.32
C PRO A 116 4.20 22.36 21.84
N GLU A 117 4.31 23.21 22.84
CA GLU A 117 5.56 23.46 23.57
C GLU A 117 6.13 22.14 24.13
N GLY A 118 7.47 22.05 24.19
CA GLY A 118 8.15 20.84 24.62
C GLY A 118 8.20 19.70 23.57
N THR A 119 7.70 19.96 22.34
CA THR A 119 7.86 19.03 21.21
C THR A 119 9.07 19.42 20.37
N ILE A 120 9.91 18.45 20.03
CA ILE A 120 11.08 18.62 19.16
C ILE A 120 10.81 17.92 17.84
N LEU A 121 10.96 18.62 16.70
CA LEU A 121 10.96 18.02 15.37
C LEU A 121 12.41 17.85 14.89
N ARG A 122 12.81 16.62 14.64
CA ARG A 122 14.15 16.28 14.20
C ARG A 122 14.16 15.13 13.19
N SER A 123 15.29 14.86 12.62
CA SER A 123 15.52 13.62 11.87
C SER A 123 15.90 12.49 12.84
N MET A 124 15.77 11.26 12.38
CA MET A 124 16.17 10.06 13.10
C MET A 124 17.71 10.04 13.28
N GLU A 125 18.18 9.53 14.38
CA GLU A 125 19.59 9.22 14.61
C GLU A 125 19.90 7.77 14.21
N LYS A 126 21.19 7.48 13.97
CA LYS A 126 21.62 6.20 13.42
C LYS A 126 21.14 4.97 14.25
N GLU A 127 21.15 5.11 15.55
CA GLU A 127 20.83 4.00 16.49
C GLU A 127 19.32 3.89 16.79
N GLU A 128 18.49 4.75 16.19
CA GLU A 128 17.05 4.80 16.52
C GLU A 128 16.16 3.98 15.58
N GLY A 129 16.72 3.27 14.60
CA GLY A 129 15.94 2.49 13.63
C GLY A 129 14.98 1.52 14.29
N LYS A 130 15.46 0.70 15.20
CA LYS A 130 14.64 -0.27 15.95
C LYS A 130 13.53 0.41 16.76
N LYS A 131 13.85 1.46 17.53
CA LYS A 131 12.88 2.21 18.34
C LYS A 131 11.82 2.89 17.48
N THR A 132 12.22 3.39 16.30
CA THR A 132 11.30 3.98 15.34
C THR A 132 10.37 2.93 14.75
N ALA A 133 10.89 1.76 14.37
CA ALA A 133 10.08 0.65 13.86
C ALA A 133 9.07 0.16 14.91
N GLU A 134 9.49 -0.04 16.16
CA GLU A 134 8.63 -0.45 17.26
C GLU A 134 7.46 0.54 17.47
N MET A 135 7.74 1.86 17.46
CA MET A 135 6.70 2.87 17.60
C MET A 135 5.72 2.84 16.43
N VAL A 136 6.22 2.77 15.19
CA VAL A 136 5.37 2.71 13.99
C VAL A 136 4.49 1.46 14.02
N ASN A 137 5.10 0.29 14.27
CA ASN A 137 4.39 -0.99 14.30
C ASN A 137 3.33 -1.05 15.40
N GLY A 138 3.62 -0.47 16.56
CA GLY A 138 2.64 -0.34 17.66
C GLY A 138 1.43 0.52 17.29
N VAL A 139 1.60 1.57 16.49
CA VAL A 139 0.50 2.41 16.01
C VAL A 139 -0.35 1.72 14.95
N PHE A 140 0.28 0.90 14.09
CA PHE A 140 -0.41 0.16 13.03
C PHE A 140 -0.95 -1.20 13.49
N GLU A 141 -0.51 -1.69 14.66
CA GLU A 141 -0.84 -3.02 15.19
C GLU A 141 -0.35 -4.19 14.32
N TRP A 142 0.65 -3.92 13.45
CA TRP A 142 1.31 -4.92 12.61
C TRP A 142 2.69 -4.44 12.14
N GLU A 143 3.54 -5.35 11.66
CA GLU A 143 4.87 -5.00 11.18
C GLU A 143 4.81 -4.17 9.89
N ARG A 144 5.01 -2.88 10.04
CA ARG A 144 5.09 -1.89 8.96
C ARG A 144 6.54 -1.57 8.57
N LEU A 145 7.42 -1.64 9.55
CA LEU A 145 8.85 -1.47 9.41
C LEU A 145 9.57 -2.60 10.13
N THR A 146 10.56 -3.22 9.48
CA THR A 146 11.45 -4.15 10.17
C THR A 146 12.42 -3.37 11.08
N PRO A 147 12.95 -3.98 12.15
CA PRO A 147 13.89 -3.29 13.06
C PRO A 147 15.14 -2.74 12.34
N ASP A 148 15.54 -3.38 11.25
CA ASP A 148 16.71 -3.05 10.43
C ASP A 148 16.35 -2.26 9.15
N PHE A 149 15.13 -1.70 9.06
CA PHE A 149 14.63 -1.02 7.85
C PHE A 149 15.56 0.07 7.33
N ALA A 150 16.19 0.84 8.24
CA ALA A 150 17.07 1.93 7.86
C ALA A 150 18.39 1.41 7.23
N GLU A 151 18.91 0.29 7.73
CA GLU A 151 20.11 -0.36 7.18
C GLU A 151 19.84 -0.93 5.79
N LYS A 152 18.72 -1.63 5.64
CA LYS A 152 18.25 -2.13 4.34
C LYS A 152 18.03 -0.99 3.35
N ALA A 153 17.35 0.08 3.79
CA ALA A 153 17.08 1.23 2.95
C ALA A 153 18.35 1.92 2.44
N ARG A 154 19.40 2.04 3.28
CA ARG A 154 20.68 2.58 2.85
C ARG A 154 21.33 1.77 1.73
N SER A 155 21.21 0.45 1.79
CA SER A 155 21.80 -0.43 0.76
C SER A 155 20.98 -0.48 -0.53
N GLU A 156 19.66 -0.38 -0.45
CA GLU A 156 18.74 -0.67 -1.56
C GLU A 156 18.15 0.58 -2.21
N SER A 157 18.05 1.69 -1.48
CA SER A 157 17.30 2.89 -1.86
C SER A 157 18.13 4.17 -1.80
N SER A 158 19.38 4.14 -2.34
CA SER A 158 20.18 5.37 -2.44
C SER A 158 19.39 6.50 -3.13
N PRO A 159 19.39 7.74 -2.60
CA PRO A 159 20.25 8.29 -1.56
C PRO A 159 19.63 8.27 -0.14
N PHE A 160 18.92 7.22 0.27
CA PHE A 160 18.34 7.15 1.61
C PHE A 160 19.41 7.20 2.72
N SER A 161 19.09 7.93 3.78
CA SER A 161 19.84 7.99 5.04
C SER A 161 18.88 8.32 6.19
N GLU A 162 19.35 8.37 7.42
CA GLU A 162 18.52 8.66 8.60
C GLU A 162 17.82 10.03 8.52
N GLU A 163 18.37 10.99 7.79
CA GLU A 163 17.75 12.30 7.58
C GLU A 163 16.40 12.23 6.82
N TRP A 164 16.11 11.09 6.13
CA TRP A 164 14.87 10.85 5.45
C TRP A 164 13.73 10.41 6.41
N VAL A 165 14.06 10.15 7.67
CA VAL A 165 13.09 9.78 8.71
C VAL A 165 12.89 10.97 9.64
N HIS A 166 11.70 11.52 9.65
CA HIS A 166 11.34 12.70 10.44
C HIS A 166 10.53 12.27 11.68
N LEU A 167 10.97 12.75 12.83
CA LEU A 167 10.42 12.39 14.15
C LEU A 167 9.87 13.62 14.85
N ALA A 168 8.79 13.43 15.62
CA ALA A 168 8.41 14.33 16.69
C ALA A 168 8.67 13.64 18.02
N GLU A 169 9.40 14.30 18.89
CA GLU A 169 9.79 13.82 20.20
C GLU A 169 9.18 14.69 21.31
N VAL A 170 8.65 14.06 22.34
CA VAL A 170 8.13 14.70 23.56
C VAL A 170 8.70 13.94 24.75
N GLN A 171 9.36 14.64 25.69
CA GLN A 171 9.99 14.03 26.87
C GLN A 171 10.86 12.81 26.50
N GLN A 172 11.71 12.93 25.50
CA GLN A 172 12.62 11.87 25.00
C GLN A 172 11.90 10.62 24.43
N LYS A 173 10.60 10.71 24.15
CA LYS A 173 9.83 9.64 23.50
C LYS A 173 9.47 10.04 22.08
N ILE A 174 9.70 9.16 21.12
CA ILE A 174 9.22 9.32 19.76
C ILE A 174 7.70 9.12 19.76
N VAL A 175 6.95 10.16 19.39
CA VAL A 175 5.48 10.17 19.43
C VAL A 175 4.83 10.29 18.07
N SER A 176 5.60 10.71 17.07
CA SER A 176 5.12 10.75 15.67
C SER A 176 6.29 10.57 14.72
N VAL A 177 6.05 9.90 13.60
CA VAL A 177 7.06 9.58 12.57
C VAL A 177 6.45 9.81 11.19
N VAL A 178 7.23 10.35 10.27
CA VAL A 178 6.98 10.33 8.83
C VAL A 178 8.27 9.91 8.14
N VAL A 179 8.23 8.84 7.38
CA VAL A 179 9.37 8.37 6.58
C VAL A 179 9.24 8.90 5.16
N ALA A 180 10.31 9.45 4.62
CA ALA A 180 10.44 9.80 3.22
C ALA A 180 11.26 8.74 2.48
N TRP A 181 10.97 8.56 1.20
CA TRP A 181 11.71 7.68 0.30
C TRP A 181 11.94 8.36 -1.04
N PRO A 182 13.08 8.15 -1.69
CA PRO A 182 13.21 8.48 -3.10
C PRO A 182 12.40 7.46 -3.93
N ALA A 183 11.61 7.91 -4.88
CA ALA A 183 10.92 7.01 -5.80
C ALA A 183 11.87 6.54 -6.93
N VAL A 184 12.96 5.87 -6.55
CA VAL A 184 14.13 5.59 -7.43
C VAL A 184 13.74 4.98 -8.77
N LYS A 185 12.94 3.90 -8.76
CA LYS A 185 12.52 3.21 -9.98
C LYS A 185 11.63 4.08 -10.86
N TYR A 186 10.67 4.78 -10.25
CA TYR A 186 9.79 5.71 -10.95
C TYR A 186 10.58 6.83 -11.60
N ASN A 187 11.48 7.45 -10.84
CA ASN A 187 12.31 8.57 -11.29
C ASN A 187 13.22 8.17 -12.45
N ARG A 188 13.85 7.00 -12.36
CA ARG A 188 14.68 6.47 -13.45
C ARG A 188 13.88 6.23 -14.72
N TYR A 189 12.70 5.62 -14.58
CA TYR A 189 11.88 5.22 -15.74
C TYR A 189 11.26 6.42 -16.46
N PHE A 190 10.76 7.40 -15.70
CA PHE A 190 10.06 8.56 -16.26
C PHE A 190 10.92 9.82 -16.38
N GLY A 191 12.18 9.81 -15.97
CA GLY A 191 13.00 11.02 -15.88
C GLY A 191 12.45 12.03 -14.86
N ALA A 192 11.71 11.55 -13.84
CA ALA A 192 11.02 12.36 -12.85
C ALA A 192 11.87 12.61 -11.60
N LYS A 193 11.39 13.50 -10.74
CA LYS A 193 11.99 13.82 -9.43
C LYS A 193 10.92 13.71 -8.34
N ARG A 194 10.42 12.48 -8.14
CA ARG A 194 9.35 12.16 -7.20
C ARG A 194 9.90 11.61 -5.90
N GLY A 195 9.37 12.13 -4.77
CA GLY A 195 9.49 11.51 -3.46
C GLY A 195 8.25 10.72 -3.08
N TYR A 196 8.39 9.81 -2.13
CA TYR A 196 7.29 9.03 -1.54
C TYR A 196 7.27 9.24 -0.02
N LEU A 197 6.09 9.37 0.58
CA LEU A 197 5.90 9.44 2.03
C LEU A 197 5.21 8.18 2.54
N GLY A 198 5.76 7.62 3.58
CA GLY A 198 5.17 6.52 4.33
C GLY A 198 6.18 5.49 4.83
N PRO A 199 5.89 4.90 5.97
CA PRO A 199 4.72 5.12 6.82
C PRO A 199 4.72 6.49 7.50
N ALA A 200 3.50 6.94 7.87
CA ALA A 200 3.27 8.08 8.77
C ALA A 200 2.44 7.59 9.95
N ALA A 201 2.95 7.76 11.16
CA ALA A 201 2.33 7.27 12.38
C ALA A 201 2.36 8.34 13.48
N THR A 202 1.30 8.41 14.28
CA THR A 202 1.23 9.24 15.49
C THR A 202 0.55 8.46 16.59
N VAL A 203 1.22 8.35 17.74
CA VAL A 203 0.69 7.70 18.94
C VAL A 203 -0.64 8.33 19.32
N VAL A 204 -1.62 7.52 19.75
CA VAL A 204 -3.03 7.93 19.93
C VAL A 204 -3.17 9.17 20.82
N GLU A 205 -2.46 9.19 21.95
CA GLU A 205 -2.48 10.29 22.95
C GLU A 205 -1.91 11.62 22.42
N PHE A 206 -1.19 11.55 21.30
CA PHE A 206 -0.59 12.71 20.65
C PHE A 206 -1.29 13.11 19.34
N ARG A 207 -2.38 12.46 18.99
CA ARG A 207 -3.21 12.85 17.83
C ARG A 207 -3.91 14.20 18.09
N SER A 208 -4.38 14.84 17.03
CA SER A 208 -5.05 16.16 17.03
C SER A 208 -4.18 17.34 17.54
N LYS A 209 -2.89 17.11 17.79
CA LYS A 209 -1.92 18.12 18.23
C LYS A 209 -1.08 18.68 17.06
N LYS A 210 -1.53 18.50 15.82
CA LYS A 210 -0.87 18.95 14.57
C LYS A 210 0.50 18.30 14.28
N LEU A 211 0.94 17.30 15.05
CA LEU A 211 2.26 16.69 14.87
C LEU A 211 2.41 16.04 13.49
N ALA A 212 1.42 15.25 13.05
CA ALA A 212 1.43 14.64 11.72
C ALA A 212 1.51 15.69 10.60
N SER A 213 0.74 16.80 10.69
CA SER A 213 0.80 17.89 9.72
C SER A 213 2.19 18.56 9.70
N ALA A 214 2.72 18.88 10.88
CA ALA A 214 4.02 19.52 11.01
C ALA A 214 5.16 18.64 10.45
N LEU A 215 5.16 17.35 10.79
CA LEU A 215 6.13 16.41 10.24
C LEU A 215 5.97 16.23 8.73
N THR A 216 4.74 16.10 8.22
CA THR A 216 4.53 15.96 6.77
C THR A 216 5.04 17.19 6.03
N VAL A 217 4.73 18.40 6.51
CA VAL A 217 5.25 19.64 5.90
C VAL A 217 6.77 19.74 6.00
N ARG A 218 7.36 19.38 7.16
CA ARG A 218 8.83 19.30 7.30
C ARG A 218 9.43 18.33 6.29
N THR A 219 8.82 17.17 6.10
CA THR A 219 9.26 16.16 5.14
C THR A 219 9.11 16.64 3.68
N MET A 220 8.02 17.36 3.36
CA MET A 220 7.85 17.99 2.05
C MET A 220 8.96 19.01 1.78
N ASN A 221 9.29 19.86 2.76
CA ASN A 221 10.39 20.83 2.64
C ASN A 221 11.75 20.14 2.45
N PHE A 222 11.99 19.06 3.17
CA PHE A 222 13.19 18.24 3.00
C PHE A 222 13.29 17.65 1.58
N LEU A 223 12.20 17.07 1.06
CA LEU A 223 12.18 16.54 -0.31
C LEU A 223 12.40 17.63 -1.37
N TYR A 224 11.81 18.82 -1.17
CA TYR A 224 12.07 20.00 -2.00
C TYR A 224 13.56 20.38 -2.01
N GLU A 225 14.20 20.41 -0.84
CA GLU A 225 15.65 20.70 -0.71
C GLU A 225 16.52 19.60 -1.35
N LYS A 226 16.04 18.37 -1.41
CA LYS A 226 16.67 17.27 -2.16
C LYS A 226 16.41 17.34 -3.67
N GLY A 227 15.72 18.39 -4.15
CA GLY A 227 15.45 18.63 -5.56
C GLY A 227 14.31 17.78 -6.14
N MET A 228 13.40 17.28 -5.31
CA MET A 228 12.18 16.63 -5.78
C MET A 228 11.15 17.67 -6.20
N ASP A 229 10.41 17.39 -7.28
CA ASP A 229 9.38 18.28 -7.85
C ASP A 229 7.98 17.92 -7.34
N GLU A 230 7.81 16.70 -6.88
CA GLU A 230 6.53 16.18 -6.37
C GLU A 230 6.73 15.13 -5.29
N VAL A 231 5.70 14.96 -4.51
CA VAL A 231 5.63 13.91 -3.48
C VAL A 231 4.30 13.18 -3.55
N VAL A 232 4.35 11.87 -3.37
CA VAL A 232 3.17 11.01 -3.34
C VAL A 232 3.12 10.16 -2.09
N LEU A 233 1.93 9.75 -1.73
CA LEU A 233 1.67 8.72 -0.73
C LEU A 233 0.38 7.97 -1.06
N HIS A 234 0.15 6.85 -0.40
CA HIS A 234 -1.09 6.10 -0.53
C HIS A 234 -1.86 6.10 0.81
N THR A 235 -3.17 6.26 0.74
CA THR A 235 -4.06 6.16 1.90
C THR A 235 -5.37 5.50 1.53
N SER A 236 -5.96 4.75 2.47
CA SER A 236 -7.30 4.18 2.27
C SER A 236 -8.33 5.30 2.03
N GLU A 237 -9.26 5.07 1.13
CA GLU A 237 -10.39 6.00 0.91
C GLU A 237 -11.26 6.18 2.17
N ARG A 238 -11.21 5.24 3.11
CA ARG A 238 -11.91 5.29 4.40
C ARG A 238 -11.16 6.09 5.47
N ASN A 239 -9.88 6.44 5.23
CA ASN A 239 -9.08 7.20 6.18
C ASN A 239 -9.32 8.71 6.03
N ILE A 240 -10.54 9.14 6.35
CA ILE A 240 -10.98 10.54 6.22
C ILE A 240 -10.06 11.52 6.99
N PRO A 241 -9.60 11.21 8.23
CA PRO A 241 -8.69 12.11 8.94
C PRO A 241 -7.39 12.36 8.18
N SER A 242 -6.78 11.32 7.61
CA SER A 242 -5.57 11.46 6.81
C SER A 242 -5.81 12.26 5.53
N ILE A 243 -6.89 11.95 4.79
CA ILE A 243 -7.25 12.66 3.55
C ILE A 243 -7.47 14.15 3.84
N THR A 244 -8.19 14.49 4.92
CA THR A 244 -8.45 15.88 5.31
C THR A 244 -7.15 16.61 5.67
N LEU A 245 -6.29 15.98 6.49
CA LEU A 245 -4.98 16.53 6.83
C LEU A 245 -4.17 16.82 5.58
N LEU A 246 -4.07 15.85 4.68
CA LEU A 246 -3.26 15.94 3.46
C LEU A 246 -3.77 17.04 2.53
N ARG A 247 -5.08 17.15 2.33
CA ARG A 247 -5.66 18.24 1.53
C ARG A 247 -5.33 19.61 2.11
N ASN A 248 -5.42 19.78 3.43
CA ASN A 248 -5.12 21.04 4.10
C ASN A 248 -3.66 21.49 3.95
N ILE A 249 -2.75 20.57 3.64
CA ILE A 249 -1.33 20.89 3.38
C ILE A 249 -0.96 20.81 1.89
N GLY A 250 -1.97 20.76 1.00
CA GLY A 250 -1.81 20.91 -0.44
C GLY A 250 -1.63 19.62 -1.24
N PHE A 251 -2.04 18.46 -0.68
CA PHE A 251 -2.19 17.26 -1.48
C PHE A 251 -3.54 17.21 -2.19
N GLU A 252 -3.53 16.66 -3.38
CA GLU A 252 -4.71 16.35 -4.17
C GLU A 252 -4.81 14.84 -4.40
N ILE A 253 -6.01 14.36 -4.72
CA ILE A 253 -6.19 12.96 -5.12
C ILE A 253 -5.76 12.83 -6.57
N GLY A 254 -4.73 12.04 -6.81
CA GLY A 254 -4.28 11.63 -8.14
C GLY A 254 -5.03 10.36 -8.60
N TYR A 255 -4.38 9.22 -8.50
CA TYR A 255 -4.98 7.94 -8.88
C TYR A 255 -5.86 7.36 -7.78
N LYS A 256 -6.89 6.63 -8.20
CA LYS A 256 -7.84 5.95 -7.30
C LYS A 256 -7.97 4.51 -7.73
N TRP A 257 -7.91 3.59 -6.79
CA TRP A 257 -8.18 2.17 -7.00
C TRP A 257 -9.34 1.72 -6.15
N LYS A 258 -10.10 0.75 -6.66
CA LYS A 258 -11.09 -0.02 -5.91
C LYS A 258 -10.54 -1.40 -5.62
N PHE A 259 -10.72 -1.83 -4.39
CA PHE A 259 -10.57 -3.23 -4.02
C PHE A 259 -11.89 -3.95 -4.25
N LEU A 260 -11.84 -5.06 -4.96
CA LEU A 260 -13.00 -5.91 -5.19
C LEU A 260 -12.71 -7.26 -4.54
N ARG A 261 -13.59 -7.70 -3.66
CA ARG A 261 -13.42 -8.91 -2.86
C ARG A 261 -14.51 -9.94 -3.17
N LYS A 262 -14.12 -11.21 -3.20
CA LYS A 262 -15.02 -12.36 -3.28
C LYS A 262 -14.73 -13.32 -2.13
N TYR A 263 -15.79 -13.77 -1.47
CA TYR A 263 -15.69 -14.83 -0.48
C TYR A 263 -15.81 -16.16 -1.23
N VAL A 264 -14.76 -17.00 -1.17
CA VAL A 264 -14.67 -18.26 -1.93
C VAL A 264 -15.07 -19.48 -1.11
N LYS A 265 -15.01 -19.37 0.24
CA LYS A 265 -15.51 -20.39 1.15
C LYS A 265 -16.81 -19.87 1.76
N GLN A 266 -17.94 -20.49 1.41
CA GLN A 266 -19.16 -20.33 2.20
C GLN A 266 -18.92 -20.97 3.57
N LYS A 267 -19.32 -20.28 4.64
CA LYS A 267 -19.34 -20.88 5.98
C LYS A 267 -20.13 -22.18 5.92
N ALA A 268 -19.44 -23.30 5.97
CA ALA A 268 -20.04 -24.59 6.27
C ALA A 268 -20.31 -24.63 7.78
N ASP A 269 -21.25 -23.82 8.28
CA ASP A 269 -21.76 -23.91 9.65
C ASP A 269 -23.04 -23.08 9.82
N GLN A 270 -24.10 -23.53 9.16
CA GLN A 270 -25.46 -23.17 9.60
C GLN A 270 -26.43 -24.42 9.69
N ASN A 271 -25.89 -25.64 9.67
CA ASN A 271 -26.69 -26.85 9.86
C ASN A 271 -26.13 -27.74 10.98
N ARG A 272 -25.98 -27.21 12.19
CA ARG A 272 -25.87 -28.00 13.43
C ARG A 272 -26.68 -27.36 14.53
N CYS A 273 -27.97 -27.16 14.26
CA CYS A 273 -28.97 -26.89 15.30
C CYS A 273 -30.34 -27.32 14.80
N SER A 274 -30.51 -28.62 14.54
CA SER A 274 -31.83 -29.22 14.46
C SER A 274 -31.75 -30.73 14.58
N ASP A 275 -31.16 -31.27 15.64
CA ASP A 275 -31.42 -32.63 16.11
C ASP A 275 -30.94 -32.77 17.55
N ALA A 276 -31.67 -32.14 18.44
CA ALA A 276 -31.70 -32.50 19.86
C ALA A 276 -33.08 -32.20 20.41
N ASN A 277 -34.03 -32.93 19.88
CA ASN A 277 -35.28 -33.16 20.60
C ASN A 277 -35.50 -34.68 20.73
N ILE A 278 -35.98 -35.02 21.91
CA ILE A 278 -36.61 -36.29 22.34
C ILE A 278 -35.59 -37.31 22.88
N VAL A 279 -35.54 -37.46 24.19
CA VAL A 279 -36.24 -38.48 24.98
C VAL A 279 -35.85 -38.34 26.47
N GLU A 280 -36.94 -38.23 27.30
CA GLU A 280 -37.17 -38.48 28.74
C GLU A 280 -36.47 -37.64 29.78
#